data_5e6d7ca1fe5425213dbd733b7e5e3b19
#
_entry.id   5e6d7ca1fe5425213dbd733b7e5e3b19
#
_cell.length_a   1.000
_cell.length_b   1.000
_cell.length_c   1.000
_cell.angle_alpha   90.00
_cell.angle_beta   90.00
_cell.angle_gamma   90.00
#
_symmetry.space_group_name_H-M   'P 1'
#
loop_
_entity.id
_entity.type
_entity.pdbx_description
1 polymer ?
#
loop_
_entity_poly.entity_id
_entity_poly.type
_entity_poly.pdbx_seq_one_letter_code
_entity_poly.pdbx_strand_id
1 'polypeptide(L)'
;MRVGVERAVQGLALAGGLILLALVGMTVLSSLGALGLKGAQAGWLPQSLAIGPYKAGYEIVELALPGIIFAMIPLVQLRHAHARVELLRGRGAPTLDVVWQIVAAAMFALIAWRIGLGMAGKMRSGTETFLLALPVWWGYSACLPGAWGAAIVAAYNAVRLARA
;
A
#
# COMPACT_ATOMS: atom_id res chain seq x y z
N MET A 1 0.16 -17.07 19.84
CA MET A 1 -0.51 -16.13 18.93
C MET A 1 0.37 -14.97 18.45
N ARG A 2 1.22 -14.33 19.28
CA ARG A 2 2.09 -13.19 18.87
C ARG A 2 2.96 -13.51 17.66
N VAL A 3 3.71 -14.60 17.68
CA VAL A 3 4.67 -14.95 16.63
C VAL A 3 4.01 -15.16 15.26
N GLY A 4 2.79 -15.71 15.24
CA GLY A 4 2.04 -15.92 13.98
C GLY A 4 1.58 -14.60 13.34
N VAL A 5 1.01 -13.69 14.13
CA VAL A 5 0.55 -12.38 13.65
C VAL A 5 1.74 -11.53 13.18
N GLU A 6 2.84 -11.52 13.95
CA GLU A 6 4.06 -10.80 13.57
C GLU A 6 4.64 -11.31 12.25
N ARG A 7 4.74 -12.63 12.07
CA ARG A 7 5.25 -13.22 10.82
C ARG A 7 4.36 -12.92 9.63
N ALA A 8 3.02 -13.00 9.80
CA ALA A 8 2.08 -12.69 8.73
C ALA A 8 2.18 -11.22 8.29
N VAL A 9 2.23 -10.30 9.26
CA VAL A 9 2.34 -8.86 9.00
C VAL A 9 3.70 -8.51 8.39
N GLN A 10 4.79 -9.12 8.87
CA GLN A 10 6.12 -8.95 8.28
C GLN A 10 6.19 -9.50 6.86
N GLY A 11 5.61 -10.67 6.62
CA GLY A 11 5.54 -11.26 5.27
C GLY A 11 4.78 -10.36 4.29
N LEU A 12 3.65 -9.80 4.71
CA LEU A 12 2.86 -8.87 3.90
C LEU A 12 3.66 -7.59 3.57
N ALA A 13 4.33 -7.02 4.57
CA ALA A 13 5.16 -5.83 4.37
C ALA A 13 6.38 -6.10 3.49
N LEU A 14 7.04 -7.26 3.64
CA LEU A 14 8.15 -7.65 2.78
C LEU A 14 7.70 -7.84 1.33
N ALA A 15 6.56 -8.51 1.11
CA ALA A 15 5.99 -8.66 -0.23
C ALA A 15 5.69 -7.29 -0.85
N GLY A 16 5.05 -6.39 -0.09
CA GLY A 16 4.80 -5.01 -0.54
C GLY A 16 6.09 -4.26 -0.88
N GLY A 17 7.13 -4.39 -0.04
CA GLY A 17 8.43 -3.77 -0.26
C GLY A 17 9.15 -4.29 -1.51
N LEU A 18 9.11 -5.61 -1.77
CA LEU A 18 9.69 -6.21 -2.98
C LEU A 18 8.96 -5.75 -4.25
N ILE A 19 7.62 -5.69 -4.21
CA ILE A 19 6.82 -5.17 -5.34
C ILE A 19 7.16 -3.70 -5.58
N LEU A 20 7.29 -2.91 -4.50
CA LEU A 20 7.68 -1.49 -4.61
C LEU A 20 9.04 -1.33 -5.30
N LEU A 21 10.05 -2.13 -4.91
CA LEU A 21 11.37 -2.11 -5.53
C LEU A 21 11.30 -2.47 -7.02
N ALA A 22 10.49 -3.47 -7.38
CA ALA A 22 10.28 -3.84 -8.77
C ALA A 22 9.63 -2.69 -9.57
N LEU A 23 8.63 -2.01 -9.01
CA LEU A 23 7.98 -0.86 -9.65
C LEU A 23 8.94 0.32 -9.80
N VAL A 24 9.76 0.61 -8.79
CA VAL A 24 10.80 1.65 -8.87
C VAL A 24 11.81 1.31 -9.96
N GLY A 25 12.29 0.07 -10.00
CA GLY A 25 13.18 -0.40 -11.08
C GLY A 25 12.56 -0.22 -12.46
N MET A 26 11.31 -0.60 -12.62
CA MET A 26 10.57 -0.45 -13.89
C MET A 26 10.43 1.03 -14.30
N THR A 27 10.09 1.91 -13.36
CA THR A 27 9.95 3.34 -13.64
C THR A 27 11.29 4.00 -13.98
N VAL A 28 12.39 3.60 -13.32
CA VAL A 28 13.75 4.05 -13.64
C VAL A 28 14.14 3.62 -15.05
N LEU A 29 13.95 2.34 -15.38
CA LEU A 29 14.23 1.82 -16.72
C LEU A 29 13.42 2.53 -17.81
N SER A 30 12.13 2.76 -17.54
CA SER A 30 11.26 3.51 -18.46
C SER A 30 11.73 4.95 -18.66
N SER A 31 12.19 5.61 -17.59
CA SER A 31 12.70 6.98 -17.65
C SER A 31 14.03 7.05 -18.41
N LEU A 32 14.92 6.08 -18.21
CA LEU A 32 16.16 5.94 -18.97
C LEU A 32 15.88 5.68 -20.45
N GLY A 33 14.89 4.84 -20.76
CA GLY A 33 14.44 4.61 -22.13
C GLY A 33 13.93 5.90 -22.80
N ALA A 34 13.16 6.71 -22.07
CA ALA A 34 12.69 8.01 -22.56
C ALA A 34 13.85 8.98 -22.85
N LEU A 35 14.86 9.01 -21.97
CA LEU A 35 16.08 9.82 -22.20
C LEU A 35 16.88 9.32 -23.40
N GLY A 36 17.02 8.00 -23.55
CA GLY A 36 17.68 7.38 -24.69
C GLY A 36 17.01 7.77 -26.02
N LEU A 37 15.68 7.74 -26.07
CA LEU A 37 14.92 8.17 -27.25
C LEU A 37 15.13 9.65 -27.58
N LYS A 38 15.09 10.54 -26.59
CA LYS A 38 15.35 11.97 -26.75
C LYS A 38 16.79 12.22 -27.24
N GLY A 39 17.78 11.51 -26.69
CA GLY A 39 19.18 11.60 -27.10
C GLY A 39 19.40 11.12 -28.54
N ALA A 40 18.70 10.06 -28.96
CA ALA A 40 18.75 9.62 -30.36
C ALA A 40 18.07 10.59 -31.31
N GLN A 41 16.94 11.20 -30.92
CA GLN A 41 16.28 12.26 -31.72
C GLN A 41 17.11 13.52 -31.83
N ALA A 42 17.91 13.84 -30.80
CA ALA A 42 18.84 14.97 -30.80
C ALA A 42 20.16 14.67 -31.53
N GLY A 43 20.34 13.46 -32.07
CA GLY A 43 21.55 13.06 -32.77
C GLY A 43 22.76 12.73 -31.87
N TRP A 44 22.56 12.65 -30.57
CA TRP A 44 23.62 12.36 -29.59
C TRP A 44 23.87 10.86 -29.36
N LEU A 45 22.88 10.04 -29.69
CA LEU A 45 22.93 8.59 -29.54
C LEU A 45 22.52 7.89 -30.84
N PRO A 46 23.11 6.73 -31.17
CA PRO A 46 22.67 5.95 -32.34
C PRO A 46 21.22 5.45 -32.12
N GLN A 47 20.44 5.45 -33.20
CA GLN A 47 19.02 5.06 -33.18
C GLN A 47 18.79 3.62 -32.71
N SER A 48 19.82 2.76 -32.79
CA SER A 48 19.77 1.38 -32.26
C SER A 48 19.63 1.29 -30.72
N LEU A 49 19.95 2.35 -30.00
CA LEU A 49 19.80 2.47 -28.52
C LEU A 49 18.54 3.23 -28.09
N ALA A 50 17.72 3.66 -29.04
CA ALA A 50 16.47 4.37 -28.81
C ALA A 50 15.36 3.41 -28.29
N ILE A 51 15.51 2.91 -27.06
CA ILE A 51 14.46 2.17 -26.36
C ILE A 51 13.47 3.21 -25.84
N GLY A 52 12.26 3.25 -26.38
CA GLY A 52 11.23 4.20 -25.94
C GLY A 52 10.72 3.91 -24.51
N PRO A 53 10.03 4.89 -23.87
CA PRO A 53 9.44 4.68 -22.55
C PRO A 53 8.35 3.60 -22.58
N TYR A 54 8.32 2.78 -21.53
CA TYR A 54 7.26 1.78 -21.36
C TYR A 54 5.98 2.46 -20.87
N LYS A 55 5.12 2.85 -21.81
CA LYS A 55 3.89 3.63 -21.52
C LYS A 55 2.91 2.89 -20.62
N ALA A 56 2.83 1.57 -20.73
CA ALA A 56 1.95 0.74 -19.92
C ALA A 56 2.39 0.63 -18.44
N GLY A 57 3.63 1.00 -18.13
CA GLY A 57 4.15 0.99 -16.76
C GLY A 57 3.37 1.88 -15.79
N TYR A 58 2.81 2.99 -16.28
CA TYR A 58 2.00 3.89 -15.47
C TYR A 58 0.78 3.19 -14.89
N GLU A 59 0.05 2.42 -15.68
CA GLU A 59 -1.15 1.71 -15.24
C GLU A 59 -0.84 0.64 -14.19
N ILE A 60 0.30 -0.06 -14.33
CA ILE A 60 0.76 -1.04 -13.36
C ILE A 60 1.07 -0.36 -12.02
N VAL A 61 1.76 0.79 -12.05
CA VAL A 61 2.05 1.56 -10.84
C VAL A 61 0.77 2.05 -10.19
N GLU A 62 -0.17 2.59 -10.96
CA GLU A 62 -1.45 3.09 -10.47
C GLU A 62 -2.26 2.00 -9.77
N LEU A 63 -2.31 0.78 -10.34
CA LEU A 63 -3.02 -0.34 -9.74
C LEU A 63 -2.32 -0.91 -8.50
N ALA A 64 -1.00 -1.01 -8.52
CA ALA A 64 -0.24 -1.70 -7.48
C ALA A 64 0.08 -0.82 -6.27
N LEU A 65 0.32 0.48 -6.48
CA LEU A 65 0.78 1.40 -5.44
C LEU A 65 -0.16 1.46 -4.21
N PRO A 66 -1.49 1.57 -4.36
CA PRO A 66 -2.40 1.55 -3.22
C PRO A 66 -2.30 0.25 -2.41
N GLY A 67 -2.21 -0.90 -3.10
CA GLY A 67 -2.06 -2.20 -2.46
C GLY A 67 -0.77 -2.30 -1.64
N ILE A 68 0.34 -1.78 -2.15
CA ILE A 68 1.63 -1.74 -1.46
C ILE A 68 1.55 -0.88 -0.20
N ILE A 69 0.94 0.30 -0.29
CA ILE A 69 0.75 1.21 0.85
C ILE A 69 -0.06 0.49 1.95
N PHE A 70 -1.18 -0.11 1.60
CA PHE A 70 -2.01 -0.85 2.55
C PHE A 70 -1.30 -2.07 3.13
N ALA A 71 -0.44 -2.75 2.38
CA ALA A 71 0.33 -3.90 2.87
C ALA A 71 1.34 -3.50 3.99
N MET A 72 1.81 -2.26 4.02
CA MET A 72 2.76 -1.77 5.03
C MET A 72 2.08 -1.27 6.31
N ILE A 73 0.82 -0.81 6.24
CA ILE A 73 0.11 -0.22 7.39
C ILE A 73 0.01 -1.17 8.60
N PRO A 74 -0.30 -2.48 8.47
CA PRO A 74 -0.36 -3.38 9.62
C PRO A 74 0.95 -3.49 10.40
N LEU A 75 2.10 -3.43 9.70
CA LEU A 75 3.42 -3.46 10.34
C LEU A 75 3.68 -2.18 11.14
N VAL A 76 3.35 -1.01 10.59
CA VAL A 76 3.46 0.29 11.26
C VAL A 76 2.56 0.31 12.51
N GLN A 77 1.35 -0.21 12.38
CA GLN A 77 0.39 -0.32 13.48
C GLN A 77 0.87 -1.27 14.59
N LEU A 78 1.46 -2.40 14.22
CA LEU A 78 1.99 -3.39 15.18
C LEU A 78 3.18 -2.86 15.98
N ARG A 79 4.06 -2.09 15.33
CA ARG A 79 5.25 -1.51 15.96
C ARG A 79 4.98 -0.20 16.68
N HIS A 80 3.72 0.27 16.74
CA HIS A 80 3.36 1.59 17.26
C HIS A 80 4.21 2.73 16.65
N ALA A 81 4.63 2.55 15.39
CA ALA A 81 5.50 3.50 14.68
C ALA A 81 4.74 4.71 14.10
N HIS A 82 3.44 4.87 14.41
CA HIS A 82 2.73 6.10 14.11
C HIS A 82 3.33 7.23 14.95
N ALA A 83 3.50 8.40 14.33
CA ALA A 83 3.99 9.59 15.02
C ALA A 83 3.11 9.86 16.27
N ARG A 84 3.63 9.52 17.44
CA ARG A 84 2.99 9.86 18.72
C ARG A 84 3.34 11.28 19.03
N VAL A 85 2.35 12.15 19.01
CA VAL A 85 2.48 13.47 19.59
C VAL A 85 2.37 13.26 21.11
N GLU A 86 3.50 13.20 21.80
CA GLU A 86 3.58 13.06 23.27
C GLU A 86 3.12 14.33 23.99
N LEU A 87 1.96 14.90 23.60
CA LEU A 87 1.43 16.12 24.18
C LEU A 87 0.82 15.92 25.58
N LEU A 88 0.51 14.69 25.97
CA LEU A 88 -0.17 14.38 27.22
C LEU A 88 0.56 13.28 28.00
N ARG A 89 1.68 13.64 28.61
CA ARG A 89 2.37 12.80 29.61
C ARG A 89 1.69 12.98 30.98
N GLY A 90 0.55 12.29 31.21
CA GLY A 90 -0.19 12.40 32.47
C GLY A 90 -0.83 11.07 32.88
N ARG A 91 -1.47 11.06 34.09
CA ARG A 91 -2.14 9.88 34.67
C ARG A 91 -3.23 9.25 33.80
N GLY A 92 -3.69 9.90 32.72
CA GLY A 92 -4.69 9.41 31.76
C GLY A 92 -4.11 8.83 30.46
N ALA A 93 -2.79 8.82 30.28
CA ALA A 93 -2.14 8.38 29.05
C ALA A 93 -2.53 6.94 28.61
N PRO A 94 -2.59 5.92 29.49
CA PRO A 94 -2.93 4.57 29.07
C PRO A 94 -4.38 4.43 28.57
N THR A 95 -5.32 5.12 29.20
CA THR A 95 -6.74 5.10 28.78
C THR A 95 -6.93 5.77 27.43
N LEU A 96 -6.23 6.87 27.19
CA LEU A 96 -6.27 7.61 25.93
C LEU A 96 -5.67 6.75 24.78
N ASP A 97 -4.59 6.01 25.05
CA ASP A 97 -3.98 5.09 24.09
C ASP A 97 -4.96 3.96 23.69
N VAL A 98 -5.72 3.40 24.63
CA VAL A 98 -6.75 2.39 24.34
C VAL A 98 -7.85 2.98 23.46
N VAL A 99 -8.39 4.15 23.82
CA VAL A 99 -9.43 4.83 23.02
C VAL A 99 -8.92 5.10 21.60
N TRP A 100 -7.68 5.56 21.44
CA TRP A 100 -7.09 5.84 20.16
C TRP A 100 -6.95 4.58 19.29
N GLN A 101 -6.58 3.45 19.89
CA GLN A 101 -6.50 2.17 19.18
C GLN A 101 -7.88 1.65 18.76
N ILE A 102 -8.93 1.87 19.56
CA ILE A 102 -10.31 1.52 19.20
C ILE A 102 -10.77 2.36 18.01
N VAL A 103 -10.53 3.67 18.07
CA VAL A 103 -10.86 4.58 16.96
C VAL A 103 -10.12 4.18 15.68
N ALA A 104 -8.82 3.89 15.79
CA ALA A 104 -8.03 3.43 14.64
C ALA A 104 -8.56 2.11 14.06
N ALA A 105 -8.94 1.15 14.91
CA ALA A 105 -9.53 -0.12 14.46
C ALA A 105 -10.86 0.10 13.71
N ALA A 106 -11.74 0.97 14.24
CA ALA A 106 -13.00 1.31 13.61
C ALA A 106 -12.80 2.02 12.26
N MET A 107 -11.85 2.95 12.19
CA MET A 107 -11.52 3.67 10.95
C MET A 107 -10.97 2.73 9.88
N PHE A 108 -10.01 1.85 10.22
CA PHE A 108 -9.47 0.88 9.26
C PHE A 108 -10.52 -0.14 8.82
N ALA A 109 -11.41 -0.59 9.71
CA ALA A 109 -12.51 -1.46 9.35
C ALA A 109 -13.49 -0.77 8.39
N LEU A 110 -13.82 0.50 8.62
CA LEU A 110 -14.66 1.30 7.73
C LEU A 110 -14.00 1.48 6.36
N ILE A 111 -12.69 1.78 6.32
CA ILE A 111 -11.93 1.89 5.07
C ILE A 111 -11.94 0.56 4.31
N ALA A 112 -11.66 -0.56 4.98
CA ALA A 112 -11.67 -1.89 4.38
C ALA A 112 -13.05 -2.23 3.81
N TRP A 113 -14.12 -1.92 4.54
CA TRP A 113 -15.50 -2.07 4.07
C TRP A 113 -15.77 -1.25 2.81
N ARG A 114 -15.39 0.02 2.79
CA ARG A 114 -15.59 0.92 1.63
C ARG A 114 -14.78 0.47 0.42
N ILE A 115 -13.54 0.00 0.63
CA ILE A 115 -12.72 -0.60 -0.44
C ILE A 115 -13.42 -1.84 -1.02
N GLY A 116 -13.99 -2.70 -0.18
CA GLY A 116 -14.75 -3.88 -0.62
C GLY A 116 -15.98 -3.52 -1.45
N LEU A 117 -16.74 -2.49 -1.05
CA LEU A 117 -17.87 -1.99 -1.84
C LEU A 117 -17.39 -1.40 -3.17
N GLY A 118 -16.30 -0.64 -3.17
CA GLY A 118 -15.67 -0.10 -4.38
C GLY A 118 -15.23 -1.21 -5.34
N MET A 119 -14.59 -2.27 -4.82
CA MET A 119 -14.22 -3.46 -5.59
C MET A 119 -15.43 -4.10 -6.26
N ALA A 120 -16.51 -4.34 -5.50
CA ALA A 120 -17.74 -4.94 -6.05
C ALA A 120 -18.37 -4.06 -7.15
N GLY A 121 -18.35 -2.73 -6.97
CA GLY A 121 -18.80 -1.79 -7.99
C GLY A 121 -17.98 -1.87 -9.28
N LYS A 122 -16.64 -1.92 -9.15
CA LYS A 122 -15.75 -2.03 -10.32
C LYS A 122 -15.83 -3.39 -11.01
N MET A 123 -16.05 -4.47 -10.27
CA MET A 123 -16.34 -5.78 -10.86
C MET A 123 -17.63 -5.77 -11.69
N ARG A 124 -18.69 -5.15 -11.18
CA ARG A 124 -19.99 -5.07 -11.89
C ARG A 124 -19.92 -4.17 -13.13
N SER A 125 -19.16 -3.08 -13.08
CA SER A 125 -19.01 -2.15 -14.21
C SER A 125 -18.06 -2.64 -15.29
N GLY A 126 -17.27 -3.70 -15.03
CA GLY A 126 -16.27 -4.20 -15.99
C GLY A 126 -15.22 -3.15 -16.35
N THR A 127 -14.93 -2.19 -15.42
CA THR A 127 -13.98 -1.11 -15.71
C THR A 127 -12.58 -1.67 -15.83
N GLU A 128 -11.91 -1.37 -16.96
CA GLU A 128 -10.54 -1.77 -17.27
C GLU A 128 -9.65 -0.53 -17.43
N THR A 129 -8.33 -0.74 -17.34
CA THR A 129 -7.33 0.31 -17.63
C THR A 129 -7.23 0.54 -19.12
N PHE A 130 -6.78 1.73 -19.51
CA PHE A 130 -6.89 2.20 -20.90
C PHE A 130 -5.91 1.52 -21.88
N LEU A 131 -4.67 1.23 -21.44
CA LEU A 131 -3.61 0.67 -22.30
C LEU A 131 -3.50 -0.85 -22.20
N LEU A 132 -3.61 -1.40 -21.00
CA LEU A 132 -3.40 -2.83 -20.73
C LEU A 132 -4.69 -3.62 -20.61
N ALA A 133 -5.86 -2.94 -20.61
CA ALA A 133 -7.17 -3.56 -20.35
C ALA A 133 -7.17 -4.42 -19.07
N LEU A 134 -6.41 -3.99 -18.05
CA LEU A 134 -6.38 -4.69 -16.76
C LEU A 134 -7.63 -4.33 -15.95
N PRO A 135 -8.29 -5.31 -15.31
CA PRO A 135 -9.45 -5.04 -14.48
C PRO A 135 -9.09 -4.18 -13.27
N VAL A 136 -9.69 -3.01 -13.13
CA VAL A 136 -9.40 -2.05 -12.06
C VAL A 136 -9.67 -2.63 -10.66
N TRP A 137 -10.59 -3.59 -10.53
CA TRP A 137 -10.90 -4.24 -9.26
C TRP A 137 -9.69 -5.01 -8.66
N TRP A 138 -8.66 -5.35 -9.45
CA TRP A 138 -7.43 -5.96 -8.93
C TRP A 138 -6.70 -5.03 -7.96
N GLY A 139 -6.63 -3.73 -8.26
CA GLY A 139 -6.04 -2.74 -7.34
C GLY A 139 -6.78 -2.69 -6.00
N TYR A 140 -8.12 -2.72 -6.04
CA TYR A 140 -8.95 -2.78 -4.83
C TYR A 140 -8.72 -4.07 -4.03
N SER A 141 -8.65 -5.23 -4.71
CA SER A 141 -8.42 -6.52 -4.07
C SER A 141 -7.05 -6.58 -3.37
N ALA A 142 -6.03 -5.96 -3.94
CA ALA A 142 -4.69 -5.88 -3.34
C ALA A 142 -4.66 -5.02 -2.06
N CYS A 143 -5.57 -4.05 -1.91
CA CYS A 143 -5.66 -3.21 -0.71
C CYS A 143 -6.33 -3.92 0.48
N LEU A 144 -7.26 -4.85 0.21
CA LEU A 144 -8.10 -5.46 1.25
C LEU A 144 -7.31 -6.19 2.36
N PRO A 145 -6.30 -7.05 2.05
CA PRO A 145 -5.54 -7.75 3.08
C PRO A 145 -4.83 -6.78 4.03
N GLY A 146 -4.28 -5.69 3.50
CA GLY A 146 -3.62 -4.66 4.30
C GLY A 146 -4.59 -3.86 5.17
N ALA A 147 -5.73 -3.45 4.61
CA ALA A 147 -6.74 -2.68 5.34
C ALA A 147 -7.37 -3.49 6.49
N TRP A 148 -7.78 -4.74 6.23
CA TRP A 148 -8.27 -5.64 7.28
C TRP A 148 -7.18 -6.02 8.27
N GLY A 149 -5.94 -6.26 7.81
CA GLY A 149 -4.78 -6.51 8.66
C GLY A 149 -4.54 -5.37 9.64
N ALA A 150 -4.61 -4.11 9.19
CA ALA A 150 -4.47 -2.93 10.02
C ALA A 150 -5.59 -2.84 11.09
N ALA A 151 -6.85 -3.10 10.71
CA ALA A 151 -7.98 -3.12 11.64
C ALA A 151 -7.80 -4.19 12.73
N ILE A 152 -7.41 -5.40 12.35
CA ILE A 152 -7.17 -6.52 13.28
C ILE A 152 -6.01 -6.20 14.22
N VAL A 153 -4.91 -5.65 13.73
CA VAL A 153 -3.74 -5.29 14.57
C VAL A 153 -4.10 -4.16 15.52
N ALA A 154 -4.85 -3.15 15.08
CA ALA A 154 -5.31 -2.07 15.95
C ALA A 154 -6.23 -2.58 17.06
N ALA A 155 -7.19 -3.46 16.74
CA ALA A 155 -8.05 -4.10 17.73
C ALA A 155 -7.25 -4.97 18.72
N TYR A 156 -6.28 -5.73 18.23
CA TYR A 156 -5.37 -6.51 19.08
C TYR A 156 -4.58 -5.63 20.05
N ASN A 157 -4.05 -4.49 19.58
CA ASN A 157 -3.34 -3.54 20.42
C ASN A 157 -4.24 -2.90 21.47
N ALA A 158 -5.50 -2.56 21.12
CA ALA A 158 -6.48 -2.04 22.07
C ALA A 158 -6.74 -3.02 23.23
N VAL A 159 -7.00 -4.30 22.91
CA VAL A 159 -7.24 -5.34 23.93
C VAL A 159 -6.00 -5.56 24.79
N ARG A 160 -4.82 -5.50 24.21
CA ARG A 160 -3.56 -5.68 24.94
C ARG A 160 -3.31 -4.53 25.94
N LEU A 161 -3.53 -3.29 25.50
CA LEU A 161 -3.37 -2.10 26.34
C LEU A 161 -4.41 -2.04 27.45
N ALA A 162 -5.64 -2.50 27.19
CA ALA A 162 -6.70 -2.55 28.20
C ALA A 162 -6.45 -3.59 29.30
N ARG A 163 -5.58 -4.59 29.04
CA ARG A 163 -5.24 -5.66 30.01
C ARG A 163 -3.89 -5.43 30.74
N ALA A 164 -3.16 -4.41 30.38
CA ALA A 164 -1.87 -4.06 30.97
C ALA A 164 -2.03 -3.03 32.09
#